data_3b6088f2857dccc2f6b785b4a522e558
#
_entry.id   3b6088f2857dccc2f6b785b4a522e558
#
_cell.length_a   1.000
_cell.length_b   1.000
_cell.length_c   1.000
_cell.angle_alpha   90.00
_cell.angle_beta   90.00
_cell.angle_gamma   90.00
#
_symmetry.space_group_name_H-M   'P 1'
#
loop_
_entity.id
_entity.type
_entity.pdbx_description
1 polymer ?
#
loop_
_entity_poly.entity_id
_entity_poly.type
_entity_poly.pdbx_seq_one_letter_code
_entity_poly.pdbx_strand_id
1 'polypeptide(L)'
;GAIGIIPTDTVYGLVGRAEHQSAIDRLYHVKEREQAPGTMIAHSVDALSSLGFPQEYLAQVAHHWPAPLSVVLDASEVADYLKRTRESLPVRIPNHPDLLELLAATGPLMTTSANTPHSPTSRTIDEAVAYFGDAVDFYVDAGDLGERPPSTIIGYDGNDIVVYREGAFDSSSLK
;
A
#
# COMPACT_ATOMS: atom_id res chain seq x y z
N GLY A 1 3.73 -8.75 -15.28
CA GLY A 1 3.00 -7.50 -15.20
C GLY A 1 1.55 -7.65 -14.77
N ALA A 2 1.20 -8.75 -14.03
CA ALA A 2 -0.17 -8.95 -13.53
C ALA A 2 -0.51 -7.95 -12.41
N ILE A 3 -1.78 -7.53 -12.37
CA ILE A 3 -2.40 -6.78 -11.28
C ILE A 3 -3.67 -7.50 -10.83
N GLY A 4 -4.05 -7.36 -9.57
CA GLY A 4 -5.23 -8.03 -9.06
C GLY A 4 -5.74 -7.44 -7.77
N ILE A 5 -6.83 -8.03 -7.25
CA ILE A 5 -7.45 -7.64 -6.01
C ILE A 5 -7.18 -8.71 -4.96
N ILE A 6 -6.65 -8.29 -3.81
CA ILE A 6 -6.38 -9.17 -2.66
C ILE A 6 -6.91 -8.55 -1.36
N PRO A 7 -7.23 -9.36 -0.36
CA PRO A 7 -7.46 -8.87 0.99
C PRO A 7 -6.13 -8.35 1.58
N THR A 8 -6.20 -7.26 2.35
CA THR A 8 -5.05 -6.77 3.12
C THR A 8 -5.39 -6.78 4.62
N ASP A 9 -4.45 -6.32 5.43
CA ASP A 9 -4.67 -6.11 6.88
C ASP A 9 -5.72 -5.04 7.20
N THR A 10 -6.17 -4.30 6.19
CA THR A 10 -7.18 -3.23 6.31
C THR A 10 -8.41 -3.49 5.43
N VAL A 11 -8.28 -3.29 4.13
CA VAL A 11 -9.35 -3.36 3.15
C VAL A 11 -8.90 -4.19 1.94
N TYR A 12 -9.80 -4.54 1.03
CA TYR A 12 -9.39 -5.07 -0.27
C TYR A 12 -8.52 -4.05 -1.00
N GLY A 13 -7.39 -4.53 -1.54
CA GLY A 13 -6.41 -3.73 -2.26
C GLY A 13 -6.24 -4.16 -3.70
N LEU A 14 -6.19 -3.19 -4.61
CA LEU A 14 -5.64 -3.39 -5.96
C LEU A 14 -4.12 -3.39 -5.83
N VAL A 15 -3.48 -4.44 -6.30
CA VAL A 15 -2.03 -4.66 -6.14
C VAL A 15 -1.32 -4.96 -7.45
N GLY A 16 -0.04 -4.59 -7.50
CA GLY A 16 0.91 -4.94 -8.54
C GLY A 16 2.32 -5.06 -7.96
N ARG A 17 3.13 -5.97 -8.51
CA ARG A 17 4.53 -6.15 -8.03
C ARG A 17 5.34 -4.89 -8.29
N ALA A 18 6.01 -4.40 -7.25
CA ALA A 18 6.82 -3.17 -7.32
C ALA A 18 7.95 -3.26 -8.35
N GLU A 19 8.55 -4.44 -8.52
CA GLU A 19 9.65 -4.66 -9.45
C GLU A 19 9.24 -4.69 -10.95
N HIS A 20 7.94 -4.70 -11.24
CA HIS A 20 7.42 -4.75 -12.60
C HIS A 20 6.77 -3.44 -13.01
N GLN A 21 7.52 -2.57 -13.68
CA GLN A 21 7.02 -1.27 -14.15
C GLN A 21 5.68 -1.39 -14.90
N SER A 22 5.53 -2.40 -15.77
CA SER A 22 4.29 -2.60 -16.52
C SER A 22 3.07 -2.91 -15.64
N ALA A 23 3.27 -3.60 -14.50
CA ALA A 23 2.19 -3.82 -13.53
C ALA A 23 1.80 -2.50 -12.83
N ILE A 24 2.79 -1.69 -12.46
CA ILE A 24 2.56 -0.41 -11.80
C ILE A 24 1.88 0.58 -12.75
N ASP A 25 2.28 0.65 -14.00
CA ASP A 25 1.63 1.50 -15.00
C ASP A 25 0.17 1.10 -15.23
N ARG A 26 -0.12 -0.22 -15.33
CA ARG A 26 -1.49 -0.74 -15.42
C ARG A 26 -2.31 -0.41 -14.17
N LEU A 27 -1.74 -0.62 -12.97
CA LEU A 27 -2.40 -0.33 -11.69
C LEU A 27 -2.84 1.13 -11.62
N TYR A 28 -1.96 2.06 -11.96
CA TYR A 28 -2.29 3.48 -11.95
C TYR A 28 -3.29 3.86 -13.03
N HIS A 29 -3.20 3.24 -14.22
CA HIS A 29 -4.16 3.44 -15.30
C HIS A 29 -5.57 2.99 -14.89
N VAL A 30 -5.70 1.76 -14.36
CA VAL A 30 -6.98 1.20 -13.89
C VAL A 30 -7.57 2.00 -12.73
N LYS A 31 -6.71 2.56 -11.89
CA LYS A 31 -7.12 3.41 -10.75
C LYS A 31 -7.41 4.86 -11.15
N GLU A 32 -7.18 5.26 -12.42
CA GLU A 32 -7.28 6.66 -12.88
C GLU A 32 -6.49 7.63 -11.97
N ARG A 33 -5.30 7.19 -11.54
CA ARG A 33 -4.53 7.86 -10.49
C ARG A 33 -3.13 8.22 -10.97
N GLU A 34 -3.03 9.25 -11.82
CA GLU A 34 -1.74 9.61 -12.43
C GLU A 34 -0.78 10.35 -11.49
N GLN A 35 -1.29 11.10 -10.50
CA GLN A 35 -0.48 12.05 -9.72
C GLN A 35 -0.27 11.66 -8.24
N ALA A 36 -1.03 10.71 -7.71
CA ALA A 36 -0.93 10.31 -6.32
C ALA A 36 -0.52 8.83 -6.22
N PRO A 37 0.67 8.51 -5.70
CA PRO A 37 1.10 7.12 -5.57
C PRO A 37 0.22 6.33 -4.59
N GLY A 38 0.24 5.00 -4.74
CA GLY A 38 -0.30 4.08 -3.76
C GLY A 38 0.57 3.99 -2.52
N THR A 39 0.34 2.96 -1.71
CA THR A 39 1.19 2.59 -0.58
C THR A 39 2.06 1.40 -0.99
N MET A 40 3.35 1.47 -0.73
CA MET A 40 4.25 0.34 -0.86
C MET A 40 4.09 -0.58 0.35
N ILE A 41 3.80 -1.87 0.13
CA ILE A 41 3.77 -2.87 1.20
C ILE A 41 4.86 -3.91 0.99
N ALA A 42 5.51 -4.33 2.08
CA ALA A 42 6.59 -5.31 2.05
C ALA A 42 6.53 -6.21 3.28
N HIS A 43 7.21 -7.36 3.23
CA HIS A 43 7.27 -8.29 4.37
C HIS A 43 8.32 -7.87 5.41
N SER A 44 9.28 -7.01 5.04
CA SER A 44 10.38 -6.60 5.91
C SER A 44 10.95 -5.23 5.54
N VAL A 45 11.70 -4.65 6.47
CA VAL A 45 12.47 -3.41 6.26
C VAL A 45 13.52 -3.60 5.15
N ASP A 46 14.20 -4.75 5.12
CA ASP A 46 15.21 -5.05 4.10
C ASP A 46 14.61 -5.08 2.69
N ALA A 47 13.38 -5.60 2.55
CA ALA A 47 12.67 -5.59 1.29
C ALA A 47 12.30 -4.17 0.82
N LEU A 48 12.00 -3.25 1.74
CA LEU A 48 11.82 -1.83 1.41
C LEU A 48 13.14 -1.16 1.03
N SER A 49 14.21 -1.44 1.79
CA SER A 49 15.56 -0.91 1.50
C SER A 49 16.03 -1.32 0.10
N SER A 50 15.74 -2.54 -0.34
CA SER A 50 16.10 -3.03 -1.68
C SER A 50 15.44 -2.27 -2.83
N LEU A 51 14.34 -1.54 -2.57
CA LEU A 51 13.67 -0.67 -3.53
C LEU A 51 14.25 0.75 -3.61
N GLY A 52 15.24 1.08 -2.76
CA GLY A 52 15.86 2.39 -2.71
C GLY A 52 15.39 3.29 -1.57
N PHE A 53 14.55 2.77 -0.64
CA PHE A 53 14.23 3.56 0.56
C PHE A 53 15.45 3.65 1.48
N PRO A 54 15.84 4.85 1.95
CA PRO A 54 17.01 5.02 2.79
C PRO A 54 16.91 4.26 4.11
N GLN A 55 17.92 3.43 4.41
CA GLN A 55 17.91 2.55 5.57
C GLN A 55 17.84 3.32 6.89
N GLU A 56 18.41 4.51 6.95
CA GLU A 56 18.36 5.39 8.12
C GLU A 56 16.92 5.80 8.48
N TYR A 57 16.10 6.16 7.48
CA TYR A 57 14.69 6.49 7.71
C TYR A 57 13.86 5.24 8.05
N LEU A 58 14.14 4.13 7.37
CA LEU A 58 13.49 2.86 7.69
C LEU A 58 13.77 2.41 9.14
N ALA A 59 15.02 2.55 9.61
CA ALA A 59 15.40 2.19 10.98
C ALA A 59 14.67 3.04 12.04
N GLN A 60 14.44 4.31 11.75
CA GLN A 60 13.70 5.21 12.66
C GLN A 60 12.25 4.80 12.85
N VAL A 61 11.61 4.24 11.81
CA VAL A 61 10.18 3.93 11.80
C VAL A 61 9.87 2.45 11.95
N ALA A 62 10.87 1.58 11.88
CA ALA A 62 10.70 0.12 11.92
C ALA A 62 9.95 -0.40 13.17
N HIS A 63 10.08 0.31 14.30
CA HIS A 63 9.41 -0.04 15.56
C HIS A 63 7.87 0.12 15.50
N HIS A 64 7.33 0.79 14.48
CA HIS A 64 5.90 0.91 14.28
C HIS A 64 5.26 -0.31 13.62
N TRP A 65 6.05 -1.22 13.04
CA TRP A 65 5.58 -2.35 12.25
C TRP A 65 5.88 -3.71 12.90
N PRO A 66 5.07 -4.75 12.58
CA PRO A 66 3.94 -4.76 11.64
C PRO A 66 2.68 -4.09 12.22
N ALA A 67 2.00 -3.26 11.44
CA ALA A 67 0.79 -2.55 11.84
C ALA A 67 0.01 -2.01 10.63
N PRO A 68 -1.30 -1.70 10.75
CA PRO A 68 -2.07 -1.02 9.71
C PRO A 68 -1.72 0.50 9.66
N LEU A 69 -0.44 0.82 9.75
CA LEU A 69 0.15 2.15 9.78
C LEU A 69 1.11 2.32 8.61
N SER A 70 0.82 3.26 7.73
CA SER A 70 1.69 3.66 6.63
C SER A 70 2.48 4.90 7.03
N VAL A 71 3.78 4.89 6.79
CA VAL A 71 4.67 6.02 7.06
C VAL A 71 5.16 6.58 5.72
N VAL A 72 5.00 7.88 5.52
CA VAL A 72 5.51 8.59 4.35
C VAL A 72 7.01 8.81 4.52
N LEU A 73 7.80 8.19 3.65
CA LEU A 73 9.26 8.28 3.65
C LEU A 73 9.76 8.95 2.37
N ASP A 74 10.96 9.54 2.46
CA ASP A 74 11.69 9.98 1.30
C ASP A 74 11.87 8.82 0.32
N ALA A 75 11.63 9.09 -0.96
CA ALA A 75 11.70 8.14 -2.05
C ALA A 75 12.55 8.67 -3.21
N SER A 76 13.48 9.60 -2.95
CA SER A 76 14.33 10.23 -3.95
C SER A 76 15.10 9.20 -4.78
N GLU A 77 15.60 8.15 -4.14
CA GLU A 77 16.34 7.05 -4.78
C GLU A 77 15.45 5.89 -5.29
N VAL A 78 14.13 5.96 -5.01
CA VAL A 78 13.17 4.97 -5.50
C VAL A 78 12.86 5.24 -6.98
N ALA A 79 12.68 4.18 -7.77
CA ALA A 79 12.41 4.28 -9.19
C ALA A 79 11.19 5.17 -9.50
N ASP A 80 11.31 6.04 -10.49
CA ASP A 80 10.30 7.05 -10.84
C ASP A 80 8.93 6.48 -11.14
N TYR A 81 8.86 5.30 -11.75
CA TYR A 81 7.56 4.67 -12.07
C TYR A 81 6.78 4.27 -10.80
N LEU A 82 7.43 4.11 -9.64
CA LEU A 82 6.80 3.84 -8.35
C LEU A 82 6.28 5.11 -7.70
N LYS A 83 7.10 6.15 -7.64
CA LYS A 83 6.80 7.41 -6.94
C LYS A 83 6.02 8.42 -7.78
N ARG A 84 5.97 8.22 -9.11
CA ARG A 84 5.35 9.16 -10.06
C ARG A 84 5.99 10.55 -9.94
N THR A 85 5.20 11.56 -9.68
CA THR A 85 5.67 12.96 -9.56
C THR A 85 6.03 13.36 -8.12
N ARG A 86 6.11 12.39 -7.21
CA ARG A 86 6.35 12.63 -5.78
C ARG A 86 7.78 12.26 -5.41
N GLU A 87 8.34 12.98 -4.43
CA GLU A 87 9.64 12.66 -3.83
C GLU A 87 9.50 11.81 -2.56
N SER A 88 8.27 11.43 -2.20
CA SER A 88 7.99 10.60 -1.04
C SER A 88 6.88 9.60 -1.31
N LEU A 89 6.93 8.45 -0.64
CA LEU A 89 5.94 7.37 -0.73
C LEU A 89 5.51 6.91 0.66
N PRO A 90 4.22 6.61 0.86
CA PRO A 90 3.79 5.85 2.03
C PRO A 90 4.23 4.40 1.90
N VAL A 91 4.85 3.87 2.95
CA VAL A 91 5.30 2.48 3.05
C VAL A 91 4.70 1.82 4.29
N ARG A 92 4.49 0.49 4.26
CA ARG A 92 3.95 -0.28 5.38
C ARG A 92 4.46 -1.71 5.37
N ILE A 93 4.69 -2.27 6.57
CA ILE A 93 4.74 -3.72 6.79
C ILE A 93 3.42 -4.10 7.44
N PRO A 94 2.51 -4.82 6.72
CA PRO A 94 1.16 -5.08 7.19
C PRO A 94 1.14 -6.09 8.34
N ASN A 95 0.15 -5.98 9.24
CA ASN A 95 -0.07 -6.94 10.32
C ASN A 95 -1.05 -8.04 9.89
N HIS A 96 -0.63 -8.89 8.95
CA HIS A 96 -1.44 -10.00 8.45
C HIS A 96 -0.50 -11.14 8.02
N PRO A 97 -0.48 -12.29 8.72
CA PRO A 97 0.48 -13.37 8.47
C PRO A 97 0.48 -13.87 7.02
N ASP A 98 -0.69 -14.17 6.45
CA ASP A 98 -0.80 -14.69 5.08
C ASP A 98 -0.31 -13.66 4.04
N LEU A 99 -0.59 -12.36 4.29
CA LEU A 99 -0.10 -11.30 3.42
C LEU A 99 1.42 -11.14 3.54
N LEU A 100 1.99 -11.29 4.73
CA LEU A 100 3.45 -11.27 4.92
C LEU A 100 4.11 -12.44 4.20
N GLU A 101 3.52 -13.63 4.25
CA GLU A 101 4.01 -14.80 3.51
C GLU A 101 3.94 -14.58 1.99
N LEU A 102 2.83 -14.03 1.50
CA LEU A 102 2.69 -13.65 0.09
C LEU A 102 3.79 -12.65 -0.31
N LEU A 103 3.99 -11.59 0.47
CA LEU A 103 4.99 -10.55 0.21
C LEU A 103 6.43 -11.10 0.27
N ALA A 104 6.70 -12.10 1.12
CA ALA A 104 7.99 -12.78 1.14
C ALA A 104 8.24 -13.59 -0.13
N ALA A 105 7.19 -14.20 -0.70
CA ALA A 105 7.28 -15.01 -1.92
C ALA A 105 7.30 -14.15 -3.21
N THR A 106 6.57 -13.04 -3.24
CA THR A 106 6.37 -12.21 -4.44
C THR A 106 7.27 -10.99 -4.52
N GLY A 107 7.90 -10.60 -3.40
CA GLY A 107 8.50 -9.28 -3.23
C GLY A 107 7.47 -8.19 -2.88
N PRO A 108 7.93 -6.94 -2.70
CA PRO A 108 7.07 -5.81 -2.38
C PRO A 108 5.98 -5.56 -3.43
N LEU A 109 4.81 -5.11 -2.96
CA LEU A 109 3.69 -4.75 -3.81
C LEU A 109 3.34 -3.26 -3.64
N MET A 110 3.03 -2.59 -4.75
CA MET A 110 2.29 -1.35 -4.72
C MET A 110 0.82 -1.68 -4.50
N THR A 111 0.16 -0.98 -3.57
CA THR A 111 -1.27 -1.19 -3.30
C THR A 111 -2.05 0.13 -3.24
N THR A 112 -3.30 0.06 -3.68
CA THR A 112 -4.31 1.10 -3.44
C THR A 112 -5.60 0.41 -3.00
N SER A 113 -6.52 1.13 -2.35
CA SER A 113 -7.85 0.59 -2.03
C SER A 113 -8.58 0.11 -3.29
N ALA A 114 -9.30 -1.01 -3.18
CA ALA A 114 -10.07 -1.59 -4.29
C ALA A 114 -11.41 -0.84 -4.50
N ASN A 115 -11.34 0.29 -5.20
CA ASN A 115 -12.48 1.12 -5.60
C ASN A 115 -12.10 2.00 -6.79
N THR A 116 -13.09 2.44 -7.54
CA THR A 116 -12.91 3.54 -8.49
C THR A 116 -12.78 4.88 -7.77
N PRO A 117 -12.27 5.94 -8.40
CA PRO A 117 -12.18 7.27 -7.77
C PRO A 117 -13.51 7.72 -7.17
N HIS A 118 -13.45 8.24 -5.95
CA HIS A 118 -14.60 8.76 -5.19
C HIS A 118 -15.70 7.74 -4.80
N SER A 119 -15.52 6.47 -5.11
CA SER A 119 -16.43 5.39 -4.70
C SER A 119 -16.02 4.79 -3.36
N PRO A 120 -16.93 4.15 -2.61
CA PRO A 120 -16.58 3.38 -1.42
C PRO A 120 -15.59 2.26 -1.74
N THR A 121 -14.72 1.92 -0.79
CA THR A 121 -13.83 0.77 -0.93
C THR A 121 -14.63 -0.52 -0.89
N SER A 122 -14.31 -1.46 -1.79
CA SER A 122 -14.97 -2.79 -1.83
C SER A 122 -14.81 -3.52 -0.50
N ARG A 123 -15.91 -4.05 0.00
CA ARG A 123 -15.97 -4.90 1.20
C ARG A 123 -15.95 -6.37 0.85
N THR A 124 -16.46 -6.71 -0.34
CA THR A 124 -16.51 -8.05 -0.90
C THR A 124 -15.81 -8.11 -2.24
N ILE A 125 -15.50 -9.33 -2.68
CA ILE A 125 -14.90 -9.51 -4.01
C ILE A 125 -15.88 -9.17 -5.13
N ASP A 126 -17.19 -9.41 -4.93
CA ASP A 126 -18.22 -9.06 -5.92
C ASP A 126 -18.29 -7.55 -6.16
N GLU A 127 -18.16 -6.74 -5.10
CA GLU A 127 -18.07 -5.28 -5.23
C GLU A 127 -16.81 -4.87 -6.00
N ALA A 128 -15.68 -5.54 -5.77
CA ALA A 128 -14.45 -5.28 -6.51
C ALA A 128 -14.58 -5.68 -7.99
N VAL A 129 -15.21 -6.82 -8.28
CA VAL A 129 -15.51 -7.26 -9.65
C VAL A 129 -16.43 -6.25 -10.36
N ALA A 130 -17.41 -5.69 -9.65
CA ALA A 130 -18.27 -4.65 -10.20
C ALA A 130 -17.51 -3.36 -10.59
N TYR A 131 -16.42 -3.03 -9.87
CA TYR A 131 -15.57 -1.89 -10.21
C TYR A 131 -14.58 -2.18 -11.36
N PHE A 132 -13.94 -3.34 -11.33
CA PHE A 132 -12.75 -3.59 -12.15
C PHE A 132 -12.95 -4.60 -13.28
N GLY A 133 -13.93 -5.53 -13.16
CA GLY A 133 -14.24 -6.53 -14.18
C GLY A 133 -12.98 -7.21 -14.72
N ASP A 134 -12.80 -7.18 -16.04
CA ASP A 134 -11.67 -7.78 -16.73
C ASP A 134 -10.42 -6.85 -16.81
N ALA A 135 -10.45 -5.68 -16.16
CA ALA A 135 -9.31 -4.77 -16.15
C ALA A 135 -8.14 -5.27 -15.28
N VAL A 136 -8.41 -6.21 -14.37
CA VAL A 136 -7.42 -6.89 -13.53
C VAL A 136 -7.35 -8.38 -13.84
N ASP A 137 -6.21 -9.01 -13.53
CA ASP A 137 -5.92 -10.38 -13.96
C ASP A 137 -6.44 -11.45 -12.97
N PHE A 138 -6.65 -11.08 -11.69
CA PHE A 138 -7.09 -12.02 -10.66
C PHE A 138 -7.79 -11.32 -9.49
N TYR A 139 -8.58 -12.12 -8.78
CA TYR A 139 -9.28 -11.74 -7.56
C TYR A 139 -9.07 -12.83 -6.51
N VAL A 140 -8.71 -12.44 -5.29
CA VAL A 140 -8.59 -13.35 -4.15
C VAL A 140 -9.71 -13.05 -3.18
N ASP A 141 -10.64 -13.99 -3.04
CA ASP A 141 -11.81 -13.86 -2.17
C ASP A 141 -11.48 -14.27 -0.72
N ALA A 142 -11.73 -13.36 0.21
CA ALA A 142 -11.65 -13.58 1.65
C ALA A 142 -12.98 -13.27 2.37
N GLY A 143 -14.09 -13.28 1.63
CA GLY A 143 -15.42 -12.95 2.14
C GLY A 143 -15.64 -11.46 2.37
N ASP A 144 -16.62 -11.12 3.20
CA ASP A 144 -16.94 -9.74 3.57
C ASP A 144 -15.97 -9.24 4.65
N LEU A 145 -15.12 -8.28 4.30
CA LEU A 145 -14.20 -7.64 5.25
C LEU A 145 -14.91 -6.63 6.16
N GLY A 146 -16.18 -6.33 5.94
CA GLY A 146 -16.96 -5.36 6.70
C GLY A 146 -16.54 -3.91 6.46
N GLU A 147 -17.04 -3.02 7.29
CA GLU A 147 -16.66 -1.60 7.29
C GLU A 147 -15.37 -1.40 8.06
N ARG A 148 -14.26 -1.56 7.37
CA ARG A 148 -12.93 -1.32 7.95
C ARG A 148 -12.35 -0.03 7.40
N PRO A 149 -11.73 0.80 8.26
CA PRO A 149 -10.98 1.96 7.76
C PRO A 149 -9.71 1.50 7.05
N PRO A 150 -9.22 2.26 6.07
CA PRO A 150 -7.91 2.03 5.48
C PRO A 150 -6.80 2.26 6.51
N SER A 151 -5.54 2.03 6.14
CA SER A 151 -4.40 2.32 7.02
C SER A 151 -4.36 3.79 7.44
N THR A 152 -3.95 4.04 8.68
CA THR A 152 -3.53 5.38 9.11
C THR A 152 -2.27 5.76 8.33
N ILE A 153 -2.17 7.02 7.92
CA ILE A 153 -0.98 7.55 7.22
C ILE A 153 -0.38 8.66 8.03
N ILE A 154 0.87 8.50 8.39
CA ILE A 154 1.66 9.51 9.09
C ILE A 154 2.91 9.89 8.28
N GLY A 155 3.53 10.98 8.67
CA GLY A 155 4.86 11.39 8.28
C GLY A 155 5.53 12.13 9.41
N TYR A 156 6.72 12.66 9.15
CA TYR A 156 7.50 13.40 10.12
C TYR A 156 7.82 14.80 9.58
N ASP A 157 7.72 15.80 10.44
CA ASP A 157 8.27 17.15 10.25
C ASP A 157 9.30 17.36 11.37
N GLY A 158 10.56 17.18 11.03
CA GLY A 158 11.62 17.03 12.04
C GLY A 158 11.35 15.79 12.91
N ASN A 159 11.13 16.02 14.21
CA ASN A 159 10.78 14.94 15.17
C ASN A 159 9.28 14.85 15.45
N ASP A 160 8.48 15.74 14.90
CA ASP A 160 7.05 15.78 15.14
C ASP A 160 6.30 14.86 14.16
N ILE A 161 5.34 14.09 14.68
CA ILE A 161 4.48 13.24 13.87
C ILE A 161 3.35 14.07 13.27
N VAL A 162 3.22 14.00 11.95
CA VAL A 162 2.13 14.60 11.19
C VAL A 162 1.18 13.50 10.71
N VAL A 163 -0.08 13.59 11.10
CA VAL A 163 -1.12 12.64 10.65
C VAL A 163 -1.77 13.17 9.37
N TYR A 164 -1.54 12.48 8.24
CA TYR A 164 -2.15 12.81 6.96
C TYR A 164 -3.54 12.20 6.80
N ARG A 165 -3.77 11.06 7.44
CA ARG A 165 -5.06 10.36 7.41
C ARG A 165 -5.18 9.46 8.64
N GLU A 166 -6.26 9.63 9.40
CA GLU A 166 -6.68 8.64 10.39
C GLU A 166 -7.28 7.40 9.71
N GLY A 167 -7.07 6.24 10.30
CA GLY A 167 -7.51 4.97 9.76
C GLY A 167 -7.54 3.88 10.83
N ALA A 168 -7.11 2.66 10.47
CA ALA A 168 -7.19 1.48 11.34
C ALA A 168 -6.21 1.50 12.53
N PHE A 169 -5.18 2.33 12.50
CA PHE A 169 -4.24 2.50 13.60
C PHE A 169 -4.57 3.77 14.39
N ASP A 170 -4.68 3.66 15.72
CA ASP A 170 -4.90 4.81 16.59
C ASP A 170 -3.62 5.65 16.72
N SER A 171 -3.58 6.79 16.01
CA SER A 171 -2.42 7.68 15.99
C SER A 171 -2.16 8.35 17.36
N SER A 172 -3.14 8.39 18.27
CA SER A 172 -2.94 8.96 19.60
C SER A 172 -1.91 8.19 20.44
N SER A 173 -1.68 6.91 20.10
CA SER A 173 -0.67 6.05 20.73
C SER A 173 0.78 6.39 20.33
N LEU A 174 0.96 7.26 19.33
CA LEU A 174 2.28 7.66 18.81
C LEU A 174 2.85 8.91 19.50
N LYS A 175 2.11 9.49 20.44
CA LYS A 175 2.48 10.74 21.16
C LYS A 175 3.33 10.46 22.38
#